data_c027e8e058c44fb12518a5e51f132c9f
#
_entry.id   c027e8e058c44fb12518a5e51f132c9f
#
_cell.length_a   1.000
_cell.length_b   1.000
_cell.length_c   1.000
_cell.angle_alpha   90.00
_cell.angle_beta   90.00
_cell.angle_gamma   90.00
#
_symmetry.space_group_name_H-M   'P 1'
#
loop_
_entity.id
_entity.type
_entity.pdbx_description
1 polymer ?
#
loop_
_entity_poly.entity_id
_entity_poly.type
_entity_poly.pdbx_seq_one_letter_code
_entity_poly.pdbx_strand_id
1 'polypeptide(L)'
;MLRHISLIAILFAMMMVACGGGVSSKPKASKDDKPASTSSVVMAALYDFRVIKEYPHSSRSYTQGLEYVDGVMWEGTGQLGRSHLQRIDLATGKVDVVATLPDKEFGEGITHYKGKIYQLTWESHVAHVYDKDGKHLRDIKYRGEGWGITTDGEKLYMSDGTSTIRVVNPETFATEESICVTLDGQPLDLLNELEWVDGHIWANVYLTDAIVEIDPKTGVVLGYVDMPALRVKLENNPEAEAFNGVAYNPASGHFYVTGKDWNKIFEVEIIKNN
;
A
#
# COMPACT_ATOMS: atom_id res chain seq x y z
N MET A 1 -14.18 38.07 -9.96
CA MET A 1 -13.50 37.24 -10.96
C MET A 1 -13.77 35.80 -10.58
N LEU A 2 -14.67 35.14 -11.30
CA LEU A 2 -15.06 33.74 -11.05
C LEU A 2 -13.93 32.82 -11.53
N ARG A 3 -13.41 31.97 -10.66
CA ARG A 3 -12.52 30.85 -11.05
C ARG A 3 -13.40 29.63 -11.33
N HIS A 4 -13.28 29.12 -12.54
CA HIS A 4 -13.97 27.93 -13.01
C HIS A 4 -13.46 26.70 -12.26
N ILE A 5 -14.38 26.04 -11.54
CA ILE A 5 -14.18 24.69 -11.00
C ILE A 5 -14.53 23.73 -12.13
N SER A 6 -13.53 23.06 -12.70
CA SER A 6 -13.76 21.96 -13.64
C SER A 6 -14.14 20.70 -12.86
N LEU A 7 -15.42 20.39 -12.85
CA LEU A 7 -15.94 19.10 -12.42
C LEU A 7 -15.63 18.09 -13.52
N ILE A 8 -14.66 17.22 -13.31
CA ILE A 8 -14.47 16.02 -14.14
C ILE A 8 -15.38 14.93 -13.57
N ALA A 9 -16.54 14.77 -14.21
CA ALA A 9 -17.42 13.64 -13.97
C ALA A 9 -16.78 12.37 -14.57
N ILE A 10 -16.29 11.48 -13.75
CA ILE A 10 -15.85 10.15 -14.17
C ILE A 10 -17.09 9.27 -14.31
N LEU A 11 -17.45 8.97 -15.55
CA LEU A 11 -18.51 8.03 -15.90
C LEU A 11 -17.99 6.62 -15.64
N PHE A 12 -18.49 5.95 -14.61
CA PHE A 12 -18.25 4.54 -14.37
C PHE A 12 -19.04 3.71 -15.38
N ALA A 13 -18.35 3.14 -16.36
CA ALA A 13 -18.90 2.09 -17.22
C ALA A 13 -18.71 0.73 -16.53
N MET A 14 -19.78 0.19 -15.99
CA MET A 14 -19.84 -1.17 -15.46
C MET A 14 -19.72 -2.17 -16.62
N MET A 15 -18.55 -2.78 -16.81
CA MET A 15 -18.42 -3.98 -17.65
C MET A 15 -18.46 -5.21 -16.75
N MET A 16 -19.62 -5.85 -16.72
CA MET A 16 -19.73 -7.23 -16.21
C MET A 16 -19.06 -8.19 -17.18
N VAL A 17 -17.92 -8.72 -16.82
CA VAL A 17 -17.34 -9.89 -17.49
C VAL A 17 -17.91 -11.14 -16.84
N ALA A 18 -18.92 -11.72 -17.50
CA ALA A 18 -19.43 -13.03 -17.14
C ALA A 18 -18.49 -14.12 -17.68
N CYS A 19 -17.79 -14.84 -16.84
CA CYS A 19 -17.16 -16.11 -17.19
C CYS A 19 -18.26 -17.18 -17.30
N GLY A 20 -18.68 -17.47 -18.55
CA GLY A 20 -19.65 -18.50 -18.85
C GLY A 20 -19.22 -19.31 -20.06
N GLY A 21 -18.48 -20.40 -19.84
CA GLY A 21 -18.32 -21.48 -20.83
C GLY A 21 -19.40 -22.51 -20.62
N GLY A 22 -20.46 -22.46 -21.43
CA GLY A 22 -21.53 -23.44 -21.41
C GLY A 22 -21.23 -24.64 -22.29
N VAL A 23 -21.28 -25.84 -21.72
CA VAL A 23 -21.61 -27.07 -22.48
C VAL A 23 -22.79 -27.73 -21.78
N SER A 24 -23.90 -27.78 -22.53
CA SER A 24 -25.13 -28.43 -22.13
C SER A 24 -24.98 -29.94 -22.15
N SER A 25 -25.11 -30.59 -21.02
CA SER A 25 -25.54 -31.99 -20.92
C SER A 25 -26.35 -32.16 -19.63
N LYS A 26 -27.61 -32.68 -19.79
CA LYS A 26 -28.52 -32.92 -18.67
C LYS A 26 -27.92 -33.90 -17.68
N PRO A 27 -27.93 -33.61 -16.36
CA PRO A 27 -27.51 -34.59 -15.37
C PRO A 27 -28.67 -35.47 -14.89
N LYS A 28 -28.38 -36.76 -14.77
CA LYS A 28 -29.15 -37.73 -13.96
C LYS A 28 -29.05 -37.32 -12.50
N ALA A 29 -30.17 -37.33 -11.81
CA ALA A 29 -30.25 -37.13 -10.37
C ALA A 29 -29.47 -38.22 -9.62
N SER A 30 -28.46 -37.86 -8.86
CA SER A 30 -27.86 -38.66 -7.82
C SER A 30 -28.10 -37.90 -6.48
N LYS A 31 -28.80 -38.57 -5.59
CA LYS A 31 -28.99 -38.12 -4.21
C LYS A 31 -27.71 -38.43 -3.45
N ASP A 32 -26.96 -37.41 -3.12
CA ASP A 32 -26.04 -37.34 -2.01
C ASP A 32 -25.85 -35.84 -1.68
N ASP A 33 -26.86 -35.29 -0.98
CA ASP A 33 -26.77 -33.96 -0.40
C ASP A 33 -25.81 -34.02 0.81
N LYS A 34 -24.52 -33.79 0.55
CA LYS A 34 -23.59 -33.38 1.59
C LYS A 34 -23.88 -31.88 1.85
N PRO A 35 -24.20 -31.47 3.09
CA PRO A 35 -24.46 -30.06 3.34
C PRO A 35 -23.22 -29.25 2.95
N ALA A 36 -23.41 -28.24 2.12
CA ALA A 36 -22.39 -27.25 1.82
C ALA A 36 -21.93 -26.66 3.16
N SER A 37 -20.67 -26.78 3.46
CA SER A 37 -20.05 -26.11 4.60
C SER A 37 -20.28 -24.61 4.40
N THR A 38 -21.16 -24.02 5.17
CA THR A 38 -21.24 -22.57 5.31
C THR A 38 -19.95 -22.14 6.00
N SER A 39 -18.95 -21.74 5.20
CA SER A 39 -17.80 -21.02 5.74
C SER A 39 -18.35 -19.75 6.36
N SER A 40 -18.27 -19.62 7.67
CA SER A 40 -18.62 -18.39 8.37
C SER A 40 -17.71 -17.27 7.82
N VAL A 41 -18.33 -16.20 7.34
CA VAL A 41 -17.59 -14.99 6.96
C VAL A 41 -16.89 -14.46 8.21
N VAL A 42 -15.58 -14.27 8.13
CA VAL A 42 -14.81 -13.63 9.19
C VAL A 42 -15.06 -12.13 9.06
N MET A 43 -15.63 -11.53 10.12
CA MET A 43 -15.83 -10.10 10.21
C MET A 43 -14.55 -9.44 10.71
N ALA A 44 -14.10 -8.40 10.03
CA ALA A 44 -12.92 -7.65 10.43
C ALA A 44 -13.14 -6.87 11.73
N ALA A 45 -12.15 -6.92 12.62
CA ALA A 45 -12.21 -6.18 13.88
C ALA A 45 -11.87 -4.70 13.65
N LEU A 46 -12.60 -3.79 14.29
CA LEU A 46 -12.18 -2.39 14.38
C LEU A 46 -11.15 -2.24 15.50
N TYR A 47 -9.97 -1.71 15.15
CA TYR A 47 -8.91 -1.42 16.10
C TYR A 47 -8.94 0.06 16.50
N ASP A 48 -8.50 0.34 17.72
CA ASP A 48 -8.21 1.69 18.19
C ASP A 48 -6.75 2.06 17.91
N PHE A 49 -6.42 3.33 18.06
CA PHE A 49 -5.04 3.80 18.00
C PHE A 49 -4.76 4.91 19.01
N ARG A 50 -3.49 5.06 19.36
CA ARG A 50 -2.99 6.16 20.18
C ARG A 50 -1.79 6.82 19.49
N VAL A 51 -1.81 8.14 19.34
CA VAL A 51 -0.66 8.89 18.89
C VAL A 51 0.37 8.94 20.01
N ILE A 52 1.55 8.42 19.75
CA ILE A 52 2.68 8.41 20.67
C ILE A 52 3.52 9.69 20.48
N LYS A 53 3.77 10.03 19.20
CA LYS A 53 4.60 11.18 18.86
C LYS A 53 4.27 11.70 17.46
N GLU A 54 4.53 13.00 17.28
CA GLU A 54 4.43 13.68 15.98
C GLU A 54 5.83 14.11 15.56
N TYR A 55 6.18 13.86 14.31
CA TYR A 55 7.45 14.24 13.71
C TYR A 55 7.21 15.21 12.56
N PRO A 56 8.12 16.18 12.33
CA PRO A 56 8.03 17.02 11.16
C PRO A 56 8.24 16.20 9.88
N HIS A 57 7.49 16.55 8.84
CA HIS A 57 7.61 15.96 7.52
C HIS A 57 7.53 17.06 6.46
N SER A 58 8.03 16.79 5.27
CA SER A 58 7.98 17.75 4.17
C SER A 58 6.62 17.74 3.50
N SER A 59 5.88 18.85 3.56
CA SER A 59 4.64 19.05 2.79
C SER A 59 4.83 19.10 1.25
N ARG A 60 6.02 18.75 0.79
CA ARG A 60 6.37 18.59 -0.64
C ARG A 60 6.66 17.14 -0.99
N SER A 61 6.55 16.24 -0.02
CA SER A 61 6.70 14.80 -0.20
C SER A 61 5.34 14.18 -0.54
N TYR A 62 5.16 13.84 -1.80
CA TYR A 62 3.99 13.08 -2.24
C TYR A 62 4.23 11.59 -1.96
N THR A 63 4.01 11.19 -0.70
CA THR A 63 4.37 9.87 -0.18
C THR A 63 3.65 8.75 -0.90
N GLN A 64 4.42 7.81 -1.46
CA GLN A 64 3.93 6.62 -2.15
C GLN A 64 4.46 5.32 -1.53
N GLY A 65 5.57 5.38 -0.82
CA GLY A 65 6.12 4.28 -0.05
C GLY A 65 6.82 4.80 1.19
N LEU A 66 6.67 4.12 2.32
CA LEU A 66 7.30 4.49 3.60
C LEU A 66 7.80 3.21 4.28
N GLU A 67 9.05 3.20 4.75
CA GLU A 67 9.62 2.03 5.40
C GLU A 67 10.63 2.45 6.47
N TYR A 68 10.60 1.78 7.63
CA TYR A 68 11.54 2.05 8.72
C TYR A 68 12.52 0.90 8.87
N VAL A 69 13.76 1.11 8.43
CA VAL A 69 14.80 0.07 8.38
C VAL A 69 16.04 0.54 9.14
N ASP A 70 16.49 -0.25 10.10
CA ASP A 70 17.74 -0.03 10.87
C ASP A 70 17.85 1.38 11.48
N GLY A 71 16.73 1.94 11.95
CA GLY A 71 16.70 3.27 12.58
C GLY A 71 16.58 4.41 11.58
N VAL A 72 16.41 4.14 10.30
CA VAL A 72 16.28 5.13 9.22
C VAL A 72 14.89 5.07 8.63
N MET A 73 14.23 6.22 8.50
CA MET A 73 12.99 6.34 7.76
C MET A 73 13.29 6.56 6.28
N TRP A 74 12.81 5.64 5.45
CA TRP A 74 12.92 5.70 3.99
C TRP A 74 11.57 6.08 3.38
N GLU A 75 11.62 6.81 2.28
CA GLU A 75 10.42 7.26 1.58
C GLU A 75 10.61 7.20 0.07
N GLY A 76 9.64 6.61 -0.62
CA GLY A 76 9.43 6.75 -2.05
C GLY A 76 8.38 7.81 -2.31
N THR A 77 8.68 8.80 -3.15
CA THR A 77 7.72 9.86 -3.50
C THR A 77 7.27 9.77 -4.95
N GLY A 78 6.04 10.21 -5.19
CA GLY A 78 5.45 10.35 -6.52
C GLY A 78 5.58 11.77 -7.08
N GLN A 79 4.91 12.00 -8.19
CA GLN A 79 4.84 13.21 -9.02
C GLN A 79 5.87 13.27 -10.15
N LEU A 80 5.39 13.47 -11.38
CA LEU A 80 6.26 13.60 -12.55
C LEU A 80 7.26 14.75 -12.38
N GLY A 81 8.54 14.48 -12.63
CA GLY A 81 9.63 15.42 -12.46
C GLY A 81 10.02 15.72 -11.00
N ARG A 82 9.39 15.03 -10.01
CA ARG A 82 9.67 15.22 -8.58
C ARG A 82 9.69 13.92 -7.77
N SER A 83 9.74 12.78 -8.44
CA SER A 83 9.77 11.47 -7.80
C SER A 83 11.18 11.14 -7.30
N HIS A 84 11.28 10.75 -6.02
CA HIS A 84 12.53 10.48 -5.35
C HIS A 84 12.48 9.17 -4.55
N LEU A 85 13.66 8.59 -4.35
CA LEU A 85 13.96 7.74 -3.21
C LEU A 85 14.74 8.61 -2.21
N GLN A 86 14.28 8.68 -0.97
CA GLN A 86 14.86 9.59 0.03
C GLN A 86 14.85 9.01 1.43
N ARG A 87 15.69 9.59 2.30
CA ARG A 87 15.72 9.33 3.74
C ARG A 87 15.21 10.55 4.49
N ILE A 88 14.54 10.31 5.61
CA ILE A 88 14.00 11.37 6.46
C ILE A 88 14.67 11.29 7.84
N ASP A 89 15.25 12.38 8.27
CA ASP A 89 15.61 12.58 9.66
C ASP A 89 14.33 12.90 10.47
N LEU A 90 13.83 11.94 11.21
CA LEU A 90 12.58 12.07 11.97
C LEU A 90 12.63 13.21 12.98
N ALA A 91 13.81 13.54 13.56
CA ALA A 91 13.88 14.60 14.56
C ALA A 91 13.68 15.99 13.95
N THR A 92 14.10 16.19 12.71
CA THR A 92 14.13 17.50 12.06
C THR A 92 13.21 17.62 10.84
N GLY A 93 12.73 16.51 10.31
CA GLY A 93 12.00 16.44 9.04
C GLY A 93 12.89 16.71 7.81
N LYS A 94 14.21 16.76 8.01
CA LYS A 94 15.14 17.01 6.91
C LYS A 94 15.18 15.81 5.98
N VAL A 95 15.00 16.09 4.70
CA VAL A 95 15.06 15.10 3.63
C VAL A 95 16.47 15.03 3.05
N ASP A 96 16.97 13.82 2.85
CA ASP A 96 18.17 13.49 2.10
C ASP A 96 17.77 12.68 0.86
N VAL A 97 17.77 13.32 -0.30
CA VAL A 97 17.43 12.68 -1.58
C VAL A 97 18.56 11.76 -2.00
N VAL A 98 18.27 10.47 -2.07
CA VAL A 98 19.23 9.40 -2.37
C VAL A 98 19.25 9.10 -3.87
N ALA A 99 18.06 9.07 -4.50
CA ALA A 99 17.91 8.91 -5.94
C ALA A 99 16.75 9.75 -6.48
N THR A 100 16.87 10.22 -7.70
CA THR A 100 15.82 10.93 -8.44
C THR A 100 15.42 10.10 -9.66
N LEU A 101 14.14 9.87 -9.82
CA LEU A 101 13.62 9.16 -10.98
C LEU A 101 13.62 10.05 -12.23
N PRO A 102 13.60 9.46 -13.43
CA PRO A 102 13.40 10.22 -14.68
C PRO A 102 12.12 11.06 -14.63
N ASP A 103 12.14 12.27 -15.20
CA ASP A 103 11.02 13.24 -15.16
C ASP A 103 9.67 12.69 -15.65
N LYS A 104 9.71 11.71 -16.55
CA LYS A 104 8.52 11.05 -17.13
C LYS A 104 7.97 9.90 -16.27
N GLU A 105 8.61 9.58 -15.18
CA GLU A 105 8.23 8.48 -14.31
C GLU A 105 7.63 9.00 -13.02
N PHE A 106 6.54 8.35 -12.62
CA PHE A 106 5.88 8.62 -11.35
C PHE A 106 6.30 7.51 -10.37
N GLY A 107 7.08 7.87 -9.36
CA GLY A 107 7.57 6.93 -8.34
C GLY A 107 6.44 6.47 -7.43
N GLU A 108 6.55 5.24 -6.97
CA GLU A 108 5.56 4.55 -6.15
C GLU A 108 6.23 3.87 -4.94
N GLY A 109 5.62 2.83 -4.39
CA GLY A 109 6.05 2.10 -3.22
C GLY A 109 7.51 1.64 -3.24
N ILE A 110 8.09 1.50 -2.07
CA ILE A 110 9.47 1.04 -1.86
C ILE A 110 9.51 -0.13 -0.89
N THR A 111 10.52 -0.98 -1.00
CA THR A 111 10.85 -1.95 0.05
C THR A 111 12.31 -2.39 0.03
N HIS A 112 12.86 -2.68 1.21
CA HIS A 112 14.17 -3.26 1.36
C HIS A 112 14.10 -4.80 1.31
N TYR A 113 14.83 -5.39 0.38
CA TYR A 113 14.88 -6.84 0.23
C TYR A 113 16.31 -7.33 -0.03
N LYS A 114 16.84 -8.16 0.88
CA LYS A 114 18.16 -8.80 0.78
C LYS A 114 19.28 -7.81 0.39
N GLY A 115 19.34 -6.66 1.11
CA GLY A 115 20.39 -5.66 0.93
C GLY A 115 20.22 -4.76 -0.31
N LYS A 116 19.07 -4.79 -0.95
CA LYS A 116 18.68 -3.93 -2.07
C LYS A 116 17.41 -3.17 -1.72
N ILE A 117 17.18 -2.04 -2.40
CA ILE A 117 15.95 -1.26 -2.32
C ILE A 117 15.25 -1.39 -3.66
N TYR A 118 13.97 -1.71 -3.65
CA TYR A 118 13.11 -1.75 -4.81
C TYR A 118 12.16 -0.56 -4.75
N GLN A 119 12.04 0.20 -5.84
CA GLN A 119 11.08 1.29 -5.99
C GLN A 119 10.25 1.07 -7.24
N LEU A 120 8.94 1.06 -7.08
CA LEU A 120 8.00 0.92 -8.19
C LEU A 120 7.80 2.25 -8.93
N THR A 121 7.26 2.16 -10.12
CA THR A 121 6.68 3.29 -10.87
C THR A 121 5.25 2.96 -11.25
N TRP A 122 4.38 3.97 -11.33
CA TRP A 122 2.96 3.77 -11.64
C TRP A 122 2.76 3.13 -13.03
N GLU A 123 2.65 3.94 -14.08
CA GLU A 123 2.34 3.48 -15.46
C GLU A 123 3.59 3.28 -16.33
N SER A 124 4.77 3.54 -15.80
CA SER A 124 6.03 3.26 -16.52
C SER A 124 6.38 1.78 -16.49
N HIS A 125 5.74 1.02 -15.59
CA HIS A 125 5.89 -0.43 -15.45
C HIS A 125 7.35 -0.86 -15.21
N VAL A 126 8.10 -0.06 -14.44
CA VAL A 126 9.51 -0.28 -14.11
C VAL A 126 9.66 -0.32 -12.60
N ALA A 127 10.36 -1.32 -12.09
CA ALA A 127 10.90 -1.33 -10.74
C ALA A 127 12.39 -0.98 -10.82
N HIS A 128 12.78 0.14 -10.22
CA HIS A 128 14.16 0.50 -10.02
C HIS A 128 14.74 -0.26 -8.85
N VAL A 129 15.91 -0.83 -9.01
CA VAL A 129 16.62 -1.56 -7.95
C VAL A 129 17.90 -0.81 -7.60
N TYR A 130 18.06 -0.50 -6.33
CA TYR A 130 19.23 0.19 -5.79
C TYR A 130 19.97 -0.71 -4.81
N ASP A 131 21.23 -0.41 -4.54
CA ASP A 131 21.93 -0.96 -3.37
C ASP A 131 21.47 -0.26 -2.07
N LYS A 132 21.97 -0.72 -0.93
CA LYS A 132 21.64 -0.16 0.40
C LYS A 132 21.97 1.33 0.58
N ASP A 133 22.82 1.88 -0.27
CA ASP A 133 23.24 3.29 -0.24
C ASP A 133 22.49 4.15 -1.26
N GLY A 134 21.58 3.51 -2.04
CA GLY A 134 20.73 4.17 -3.05
C GLY A 134 21.37 4.30 -4.42
N LYS A 135 22.50 3.63 -4.68
CA LYS A 135 23.08 3.58 -6.01
C LYS A 135 22.26 2.66 -6.90
N HIS A 136 21.78 3.19 -8.02
CA HIS A 136 21.03 2.41 -9.01
C HIS A 136 21.85 1.22 -9.54
N LEU A 137 21.24 0.04 -9.54
CA LEU A 137 21.83 -1.22 -9.97
C LEU A 137 21.25 -1.70 -11.29
N ARG A 138 19.92 -1.72 -11.40
CA ARG A 138 19.20 -2.20 -12.60
C ARG A 138 17.74 -1.79 -12.57
N ASP A 139 17.09 -1.94 -13.72
CA ASP A 139 15.64 -1.83 -13.90
C ASP A 139 15.04 -3.20 -14.19
N ILE A 140 13.84 -3.44 -13.66
CA ILE A 140 13.06 -4.64 -13.95
C ILE A 140 11.70 -4.19 -14.46
N LYS A 141 11.31 -4.68 -15.65
CA LYS A 141 9.99 -4.39 -16.21
C LYS A 141 8.94 -5.33 -15.66
N TYR A 142 7.75 -4.82 -15.39
CA TYR A 142 6.60 -5.60 -14.98
C TYR A 142 5.34 -5.22 -15.77
N ARG A 143 4.25 -5.95 -15.57
CA ARG A 143 2.96 -5.72 -16.23
C ARG A 143 1.96 -5.12 -15.26
N GLY A 144 1.09 -4.25 -15.78
CA GLY A 144 0.08 -3.55 -14.99
C GLY A 144 0.67 -2.43 -14.15
N GLU A 145 -0.13 -1.78 -13.36
CA GLU A 145 0.31 -0.73 -12.45
C GLU A 145 1.06 -1.31 -11.25
N GLY A 146 1.86 -0.48 -10.61
CA GLY A 146 2.50 -0.76 -9.33
C GLY A 146 2.22 0.37 -8.38
N TRP A 147 1.67 0.07 -7.19
CA TRP A 147 1.35 1.05 -6.16
C TRP A 147 2.22 0.82 -4.92
N GLY A 148 1.84 -0.10 -4.03
CA GLY A 148 2.63 -0.46 -2.87
C GLY A 148 3.47 -1.72 -3.09
N ILE A 149 4.53 -1.87 -2.29
CA ILE A 149 5.35 -3.09 -2.27
C ILE A 149 5.91 -3.31 -0.88
N THR A 150 5.88 -4.57 -0.42
CA THR A 150 6.52 -4.99 0.84
C THR A 150 7.12 -6.40 0.71
N THR A 151 7.75 -6.89 1.78
CA THR A 151 8.41 -8.20 1.80
C THR A 151 8.27 -8.90 3.15
N ASP A 152 8.15 -10.24 3.11
CA ASP A 152 8.29 -11.11 4.29
C ASP A 152 9.75 -11.55 4.52
N GLY A 153 10.71 -11.02 3.73
CA GLY A 153 12.11 -11.42 3.70
C GLY A 153 12.43 -12.55 2.70
N GLU A 154 11.41 -13.22 2.16
CA GLU A 154 11.56 -14.28 1.14
C GLU A 154 10.89 -13.92 -0.19
N LYS A 155 9.72 -13.30 -0.16
CA LYS A 155 8.90 -12.91 -1.29
C LYS A 155 8.67 -11.40 -1.31
N LEU A 156 8.28 -10.86 -2.46
CA LEU A 156 7.79 -9.49 -2.61
C LEU A 156 6.27 -9.52 -2.85
N TYR A 157 5.56 -8.63 -2.18
CA TYR A 157 4.12 -8.44 -2.28
C TYR A 157 3.83 -7.07 -2.87
N MET A 158 3.00 -6.99 -3.90
CA MET A 158 2.79 -5.77 -4.68
C MET A 158 1.30 -5.52 -4.89
N SER A 159 0.83 -4.33 -4.58
CA SER A 159 -0.51 -3.83 -4.88
C SER A 159 -0.55 -3.07 -6.21
N ASP A 160 -1.76 -2.86 -6.75
CA ASP A 160 -2.00 -2.13 -8.00
C ASP A 160 -3.36 -1.37 -7.99
N GLY A 161 -3.89 -1.10 -6.80
CA GLY A 161 -5.18 -0.43 -6.62
C GLY A 161 -6.39 -1.33 -6.77
N THR A 162 -6.22 -2.59 -7.16
CA THR A 162 -7.30 -3.59 -7.15
C THR A 162 -7.36 -4.30 -5.80
N SER A 163 -8.32 -5.22 -5.65
CA SER A 163 -8.41 -6.13 -4.48
C SER A 163 -7.38 -7.27 -4.53
N THR A 164 -6.40 -7.21 -5.42
CA THR A 164 -5.41 -8.27 -5.59
C THR A 164 -4.03 -7.80 -5.16
N ILE A 165 -3.40 -8.52 -4.22
CA ILE A 165 -1.98 -8.40 -3.94
C ILE A 165 -1.25 -9.49 -4.73
N ARG A 166 -0.30 -9.07 -5.56
CA ARG A 166 0.53 -9.98 -6.35
C ARG A 166 1.77 -10.36 -5.58
N VAL A 167 2.06 -11.66 -5.48
CA VAL A 167 3.37 -12.15 -5.04
C VAL A 167 4.27 -12.22 -6.26
N VAL A 168 5.35 -11.46 -6.25
CA VAL A 168 6.21 -11.32 -7.42
C VAL A 168 7.62 -11.85 -7.17
N ASN A 169 8.20 -12.41 -8.20
CA ASN A 169 9.59 -12.86 -8.19
C ASN A 169 10.54 -11.63 -8.14
N PRO A 170 11.46 -11.54 -7.17
CA PRO A 170 12.30 -10.34 -7.00
C PRO A 170 13.31 -10.11 -8.13
N GLU A 171 13.60 -11.12 -8.95
CA GLU A 171 14.55 -10.98 -10.07
C GLU A 171 13.87 -10.62 -11.40
N THR A 172 12.62 -11.06 -11.61
CA THR A 172 11.91 -10.92 -12.89
C THR A 172 10.64 -10.09 -12.79
N PHE A 173 10.11 -9.85 -11.59
CA PHE A 173 8.78 -9.28 -11.30
C PHE A 173 7.63 -10.04 -11.96
N ALA A 174 7.86 -11.30 -12.35
CA ALA A 174 6.77 -12.18 -12.76
C ALA A 174 5.88 -12.49 -11.56
N THR A 175 4.57 -12.41 -11.74
CA THR A 175 3.61 -12.80 -10.72
C THR A 175 3.65 -14.32 -10.55
N GLU A 176 3.94 -14.78 -9.34
CA GLU A 176 4.01 -16.20 -8.97
C GLU A 176 2.70 -16.65 -8.30
N GLU A 177 2.11 -15.77 -7.47
CA GLU A 177 0.85 -16.01 -6.78
C GLU A 177 0.02 -14.72 -6.78
N SER A 178 -1.28 -14.84 -6.54
CA SER A 178 -2.20 -13.72 -6.39
C SER A 178 -3.09 -13.95 -5.17
N ILE A 179 -3.18 -12.95 -4.30
CA ILE A 179 -3.98 -12.95 -3.08
C ILE A 179 -5.16 -12.03 -3.32
N CYS A 180 -6.39 -12.57 -3.38
CA CYS A 180 -7.61 -11.79 -3.46
C CYS A 180 -7.99 -11.32 -2.06
N VAL A 181 -7.93 -10.01 -1.81
CA VAL A 181 -8.23 -9.43 -0.50
C VAL A 181 -9.72 -9.19 -0.34
N THR A 182 -10.24 -9.61 0.81
CA THR A 182 -11.67 -9.45 1.12
C THR A 182 -11.86 -8.84 2.52
N LEU A 183 -12.77 -7.87 2.60
CA LEU A 183 -13.28 -7.31 3.85
C LEU A 183 -14.72 -7.79 4.03
N ASP A 184 -15.00 -8.47 5.12
CA ASP A 184 -16.34 -9.03 5.45
C ASP A 184 -16.94 -9.86 4.30
N GLY A 185 -16.07 -10.61 3.60
CA GLY A 185 -16.45 -11.47 2.48
C GLY A 185 -16.67 -10.76 1.13
N GLN A 186 -16.40 -9.45 1.04
CA GLN A 186 -16.45 -8.69 -0.21
C GLN A 186 -15.05 -8.28 -0.64
N PRO A 187 -14.73 -8.27 -1.96
CA PRO A 187 -13.44 -7.76 -2.45
C PRO A 187 -13.18 -6.33 -1.95
N LEU A 188 -11.96 -6.07 -1.50
CA LEU A 188 -11.51 -4.76 -1.02
C LEU A 188 -10.54 -4.14 -2.04
N ASP A 189 -11.06 -3.26 -2.89
CA ASP A 189 -10.26 -2.50 -3.86
C ASP A 189 -9.52 -1.31 -3.22
N LEU A 190 -8.71 -0.65 -4.02
CA LEU A 190 -7.92 0.53 -3.66
C LEU A 190 -6.79 0.25 -2.65
N LEU A 191 -6.30 -0.98 -2.62
CA LEU A 191 -5.10 -1.31 -1.84
C LEU A 191 -3.90 -0.55 -2.41
N ASN A 192 -3.21 0.20 -1.54
CA ASN A 192 -2.12 1.08 -1.93
C ASN A 192 -0.83 0.70 -1.22
N GLU A 193 -0.27 1.56 -0.42
CA GLU A 193 0.99 1.35 0.26
C GLU A 193 0.89 0.15 1.21
N LEU A 194 1.98 -0.65 1.30
CA LEU A 194 2.01 -1.95 1.98
C LEU A 194 3.17 -2.02 2.96
N GLU A 195 2.93 -2.63 4.14
CA GLU A 195 3.94 -2.96 5.12
C GLU A 195 3.76 -4.39 5.66
N TRP A 196 4.87 -5.11 5.86
CA TRP A 196 4.85 -6.44 6.45
C TRP A 196 5.13 -6.38 7.95
N VAL A 197 4.17 -6.83 8.76
CA VAL A 197 4.28 -6.80 10.22
C VAL A 197 3.81 -8.13 10.81
N ASP A 198 4.71 -8.82 11.52
CA ASP A 198 4.40 -10.02 12.32
C ASP A 198 3.61 -11.11 11.56
N GLY A 199 3.94 -11.31 10.28
CA GLY A 199 3.30 -12.34 9.46
C GLY A 199 2.06 -11.90 8.71
N HIS A 200 1.68 -10.64 8.80
CA HIS A 200 0.53 -10.05 8.11
C HIS A 200 0.95 -8.88 7.20
N ILE A 201 0.14 -8.60 6.19
CA ILE A 201 0.28 -7.42 5.35
C ILE A 201 -0.61 -6.32 5.90
N TRP A 202 -0.04 -5.15 6.16
CA TRP A 202 -0.79 -3.93 6.44
C TRP A 202 -0.85 -3.09 5.18
N ALA A 203 -2.02 -2.55 4.86
CA ALA A 203 -2.21 -1.80 3.63
C ALA A 203 -3.02 -0.51 3.87
N ASN A 204 -2.60 0.59 3.25
CA ASN A 204 -3.48 1.74 3.08
C ASN A 204 -4.61 1.41 2.11
N VAL A 205 -5.82 1.83 2.41
CA VAL A 205 -6.95 1.83 1.48
C VAL A 205 -7.11 3.24 0.92
N TYR A 206 -6.71 3.44 -0.35
CA TYR A 206 -6.65 4.75 -0.98
C TYR A 206 -8.00 5.47 -0.95
N LEU A 207 -7.98 6.79 -0.79
CA LEU A 207 -9.13 7.68 -0.60
C LEU A 207 -9.89 7.49 0.73
N THR A 208 -9.34 6.71 1.65
CA THR A 208 -9.82 6.62 3.04
C THR A 208 -8.72 7.05 4.00
N ASP A 209 -9.03 7.14 5.29
CA ASP A 209 -8.03 7.36 6.34
C ASP A 209 -7.74 6.06 7.10
N ALA A 210 -7.92 4.92 6.44
CA ALA A 210 -7.80 3.59 7.04
C ALA A 210 -6.57 2.82 6.54
N ILE A 211 -6.02 2.00 7.46
CA ILE A 211 -5.14 0.88 7.13
C ILE A 211 -5.80 -0.42 7.58
N VAL A 212 -5.57 -1.49 6.84
CA VAL A 212 -6.14 -2.81 7.07
C VAL A 212 -5.05 -3.84 7.33
N GLU A 213 -5.31 -4.79 8.23
CA GLU A 213 -4.47 -5.96 8.49
C GLU A 213 -4.99 -7.15 7.69
N ILE A 214 -4.17 -7.73 6.83
CA ILE A 214 -4.53 -8.79 5.89
C ILE A 214 -3.76 -10.06 6.21
N ASP A 215 -4.44 -11.19 6.35
CA ASP A 215 -3.79 -12.49 6.38
C ASP A 215 -3.32 -12.86 4.97
N PRO A 216 -2.01 -12.98 4.72
CA PRO A 216 -1.48 -13.23 3.38
C PRO A 216 -1.80 -14.62 2.83
N LYS A 217 -2.21 -15.57 3.69
CA LYS A 217 -2.56 -16.94 3.28
C LYS A 217 -3.97 -17.04 2.73
N THR A 218 -4.88 -16.23 3.26
CA THR A 218 -6.31 -16.28 2.93
C THR A 218 -6.80 -15.06 2.16
N GLY A 219 -6.10 -13.93 2.24
CA GLY A 219 -6.53 -12.63 1.75
C GLY A 219 -7.63 -11.99 2.60
N VAL A 220 -7.98 -12.57 3.74
CA VAL A 220 -9.01 -12.03 4.62
C VAL A 220 -8.46 -10.86 5.42
N VAL A 221 -9.18 -9.74 5.44
CA VAL A 221 -8.91 -8.63 6.36
C VAL A 221 -9.30 -9.07 7.78
N LEU A 222 -8.32 -9.10 8.67
CA LEU A 222 -8.50 -9.49 10.08
C LEU A 222 -9.01 -8.34 10.92
N GLY A 223 -8.59 -7.12 10.58
CA GLY A 223 -8.99 -5.91 11.25
C GLY A 223 -8.54 -4.67 10.51
N TYR A 224 -9.00 -3.53 10.97
CA TYR A 224 -8.64 -2.22 10.40
C TYR A 224 -8.65 -1.13 11.46
N VAL A 225 -7.93 -0.07 11.21
CA VAL A 225 -7.97 1.15 12.01
C VAL A 225 -8.24 2.34 11.11
N ASP A 226 -9.20 3.19 11.50
CA ASP A 226 -9.56 4.42 10.78
C ASP A 226 -9.04 5.63 11.57
N MET A 227 -8.26 6.49 10.92
CA MET A 227 -7.48 7.54 11.57
C MET A 227 -7.82 8.97 11.08
N PRO A 228 -9.10 9.35 10.84
CA PRO A 228 -9.45 10.69 10.34
C PRO A 228 -9.02 11.79 11.31
N ALA A 229 -8.88 11.48 12.60
CA ALA A 229 -8.42 12.41 13.62
C ALA A 229 -6.99 12.93 13.37
N LEU A 230 -6.16 12.21 12.59
CA LEU A 230 -4.82 12.67 12.25
C LEU A 230 -4.84 13.88 11.32
N ARG A 231 -5.85 13.99 10.43
CA ARG A 231 -5.99 15.14 9.53
C ARG A 231 -6.17 16.46 10.28
N VAL A 232 -6.90 16.43 11.40
CA VAL A 232 -7.11 17.63 12.23
C VAL A 232 -5.80 18.14 12.81
N LYS A 233 -4.80 17.26 12.97
CA LYS A 233 -3.47 17.59 13.49
C LYS A 233 -2.52 18.16 12.44
N LEU A 234 -2.88 18.17 11.15
CA LEU A 234 -2.08 18.71 10.05
C LEU A 234 -2.21 20.24 9.93
N GLU A 235 -2.10 20.94 11.03
CA GLU A 235 -2.29 22.40 11.12
C GLU A 235 -1.63 23.16 9.98
N ASN A 236 -2.36 24.10 9.36
CA ASN A 236 -1.88 24.97 8.29
C ASN A 236 -1.32 24.26 7.04
N ASN A 237 -1.81 23.05 6.73
CA ASN A 237 -1.43 22.33 5.55
C ASN A 237 -2.62 22.09 4.60
N PRO A 238 -3.05 23.11 3.85
CA PRO A 238 -4.19 22.99 2.91
C PRO A 238 -3.89 22.10 1.70
N GLU A 239 -2.62 21.79 1.45
CA GLU A 239 -2.16 20.95 0.33
C GLU A 239 -2.16 19.47 0.70
N ALA A 240 -2.45 19.11 1.97
CA ALA A 240 -2.48 17.72 2.40
C ALA A 240 -3.52 16.90 1.60
N GLU A 241 -3.04 15.85 0.94
CA GLU A 241 -3.86 14.96 0.12
C GLU A 241 -4.18 13.65 0.86
N ALA A 242 -4.22 12.52 0.13
CA ALA A 242 -4.62 11.23 0.66
C ALA A 242 -3.68 10.73 1.77
N PHE A 243 -4.26 10.10 2.79
CA PHE A 243 -3.53 9.29 3.75
C PHE A 243 -2.86 8.13 3.02
N ASN A 244 -1.53 8.06 3.08
CA ASN A 244 -0.74 7.01 2.42
C ASN A 244 0.67 6.99 2.99
N GLY A 245 1.16 5.80 3.28
CA GLY A 245 2.45 5.53 3.91
C GLY A 245 2.26 4.93 5.29
N VAL A 246 2.68 3.67 5.45
CA VAL A 246 2.70 2.94 6.70
C VAL A 246 4.05 2.24 6.84
N ALA A 247 4.75 2.48 7.95
CA ALA A 247 5.99 1.82 8.28
C ALA A 247 5.93 1.28 9.71
N TYR A 248 6.70 0.24 10.01
CA TYR A 248 6.68 -0.41 11.32
C TYR A 248 8.06 -0.42 11.97
N ASN A 249 8.10 -0.14 13.26
CA ASN A 249 9.31 -0.25 14.07
C ASN A 249 9.22 -1.48 14.99
N PRO A 250 9.90 -2.58 14.66
CA PRO A 250 9.81 -3.82 15.44
C PRO A 250 10.41 -3.68 16.86
N ALA A 251 11.27 -2.68 17.09
CA ALA A 251 11.86 -2.47 18.41
C ALA A 251 10.87 -1.83 19.40
N SER A 252 9.95 -0.98 18.94
CA SER A 252 8.92 -0.35 19.77
C SER A 252 7.54 -1.00 19.65
N GLY A 253 7.27 -1.73 18.56
CA GLY A 253 5.95 -2.22 18.22
C GLY A 253 5.02 -1.11 17.68
N HIS A 254 5.55 0.06 17.34
CA HIS A 254 4.78 1.19 16.85
C HIS A 254 4.80 1.28 15.33
N PHE A 255 3.73 1.85 14.78
CA PHE A 255 3.64 2.21 13.39
C PHE A 255 3.99 3.69 13.20
N TYR A 256 4.54 4.02 12.03
CA TYR A 256 4.64 5.37 11.53
C TYR A 256 3.69 5.52 10.36
N VAL A 257 2.87 6.57 10.38
CA VAL A 257 1.90 6.83 9.32
C VAL A 257 1.97 8.29 8.88
N THR A 258 1.70 8.53 7.60
CA THR A 258 1.69 9.86 7.00
C THR A 258 0.71 9.93 5.82
N GLY A 259 0.84 10.93 4.96
CA GLY A 259 0.05 11.07 3.74
C GLY A 259 0.76 11.93 2.70
N LYS A 260 0.18 11.95 1.52
CA LYS A 260 0.65 12.72 0.37
C LYS A 260 0.61 14.20 0.70
N ASP A 261 1.78 14.85 0.60
CA ASP A 261 2.00 16.26 0.96
C ASP A 261 1.62 16.62 2.42
N TRP A 262 1.61 15.64 3.32
CA TRP A 262 1.43 15.89 4.75
C TRP A 262 2.69 16.50 5.37
N ASN A 263 2.52 17.43 6.31
CA ASN A 263 3.62 18.08 7.03
C ASN A 263 4.02 17.35 8.33
N LYS A 264 3.45 16.17 8.58
CA LYS A 264 3.75 15.35 9.77
C LYS A 264 3.80 13.85 9.43
N ILE A 265 4.70 13.14 10.12
CA ILE A 265 4.64 11.70 10.33
C ILE A 265 4.17 11.48 11.76
N PHE A 266 3.23 10.57 11.96
CA PHE A 266 2.71 10.19 13.26
C PHE A 266 3.25 8.83 13.67
N GLU A 267 3.87 8.73 14.84
CA GLU A 267 4.12 7.46 15.50
C GLU A 267 2.87 7.08 16.28
N VAL A 268 2.32 5.92 15.98
CA VAL A 268 1.07 5.44 16.58
C VAL A 268 1.22 4.02 17.12
N GLU A 269 0.57 3.76 18.22
CA GLU A 269 0.33 2.41 18.72
C GLU A 269 -1.06 1.97 18.26
N ILE A 270 -1.15 0.81 17.63
CA ILE A 270 -2.43 0.19 17.27
C ILE A 270 -2.87 -0.72 18.40
N ILE A 271 -4.11 -0.56 18.84
CA ILE A 271 -4.71 -1.27 19.97
C ILE A 271 -5.74 -2.24 19.43
N LYS A 272 -5.39 -3.52 19.39
CA LYS A 272 -6.30 -4.58 18.97
C LYS A 272 -7.26 -4.87 20.14
N ASN A 273 -8.54 -4.56 19.93
CA ASN A 273 -9.60 -4.89 20.90
C ASN A 273 -9.85 -6.41 20.88
N ASN A 274 -9.64 -7.07 22.01
CA ASN A 274 -9.86 -8.52 22.20
C ASN A 274 -11.36 -8.86 22.25
#